data_5103ed7c18a5bf8749801d9780b216dc
#
_entry.id   5103ed7c18a5bf8749801d9780b216dc
#
_cell.length_a   1.000
_cell.length_b   1.000
_cell.length_c   1.000
_cell.angle_alpha   90.00
_cell.angle_beta   90.00
_cell.angle_gamma   90.00
#
_symmetry.space_group_name_H-M   'P 1'
#
loop_
_entity.id
_entity.type
_entity.pdbx_description
1 polymer ?
#
loop_
_entity_poly.entity_id
_entity_poly.type
_entity_poly.pdbx_seq_one_letter_code
_entity_poly.pdbx_strand_id
1 'polypeptide(L)'
;MSARLPLLVCHIAPDGDAVGSLTGLGYALRQMGQEPTLACSDPISDHFDYIPGVKSIVQDIDKRSHSFFDLVIALDCSDIKRIGHFAQTLMPGNIPLLNIDHHPTNPSFGDVNLVDSQASSTAEVVLRLLEHMDASLDADLATCLLTGIVSDTRGFSTSNVTTQVMEAALRLMRAGASLPYIAYHTLNRRSTTAILLWGAALDTVQIEDRVIWTSITQNMRRSVGYVGNGDAGLASFLISAAQADAAVVFVEREDGSVEVGMRAMPGFDVAKVAIRFGGGGHTLAAGCNLPGPLMEAQARVLADLRASLSS
;
A
#
# COMPACT_ATOMS: atom_id res chain seq x y z
N MET A 1 3.99 4.91 -27.44
CA MET A 1 5.38 4.71 -26.97
C MET A 1 5.93 3.45 -27.61
N SER A 2 7.18 3.48 -28.07
CA SER A 2 7.84 2.32 -28.69
C SER A 2 8.77 1.57 -27.73
N ALA A 3 8.58 1.75 -26.41
CA ALA A 3 9.35 1.06 -25.40
C ALA A 3 9.17 -0.46 -25.55
N ARG A 4 10.27 -1.21 -25.56
CA ARG A 4 10.27 -2.67 -25.73
C ARG A 4 10.63 -3.40 -24.44
N LEU A 5 11.46 -2.79 -23.62
CA LEU A 5 12.03 -3.35 -22.39
C LEU A 5 11.74 -2.42 -21.21
N PRO A 6 10.47 -2.15 -20.87
CA PRO A 6 10.16 -1.28 -19.75
C PRO A 6 10.45 -1.98 -18.41
N LEU A 7 10.98 -1.21 -17.46
CA LEU A 7 11.08 -1.60 -16.06
C LEU A 7 9.92 -0.98 -15.28
N LEU A 8 9.10 -1.79 -14.68
CA LEU A 8 8.00 -1.39 -13.81
C LEU A 8 8.44 -1.55 -12.36
N VAL A 9 8.26 -0.51 -11.55
CA VAL A 9 8.61 -0.53 -10.12
C VAL A 9 7.44 -0.02 -9.29
N CYS A 10 7.21 -0.61 -8.12
CA CYS A 10 6.26 -0.11 -7.15
C CYS A 10 6.96 0.31 -5.84
N HIS A 11 6.18 0.82 -4.89
CA HIS A 11 6.72 1.31 -3.63
C HIS A 11 7.23 0.20 -2.69
N ILE A 12 8.15 0.56 -1.77
CA ILE A 12 8.59 -0.26 -0.64
C ILE A 12 7.41 -0.56 0.30
N ALA A 13 7.46 -1.69 0.99
CA ALA A 13 6.35 -2.23 1.78
C ALA A 13 5.04 -2.30 0.95
N PRO A 14 5.05 -3.01 -0.19
CA PRO A 14 3.99 -2.98 -1.18
C PRO A 14 2.69 -3.56 -0.61
N ASP A 15 1.59 -2.87 -0.88
CA ASP A 15 0.24 -3.31 -0.59
C ASP A 15 -0.46 -3.91 -1.83
N GLY A 16 -1.77 -4.13 -1.73
CA GLY A 16 -2.51 -4.74 -2.82
C GLY A 16 -2.68 -3.84 -4.04
N ASP A 17 -2.65 -2.50 -3.89
CA ASP A 17 -2.71 -1.59 -5.03
C ASP A 17 -1.37 -1.54 -5.76
N ALA A 18 -0.27 -1.43 -5.02
CA ALA A 18 1.07 -1.49 -5.58
C ALA A 18 1.32 -2.79 -6.37
N VAL A 19 0.99 -3.95 -5.78
CA VAL A 19 1.18 -5.25 -6.44
C VAL A 19 0.20 -5.46 -7.60
N GLY A 20 -1.06 -5.09 -7.41
CA GLY A 20 -2.11 -5.24 -8.42
C GLY A 20 -1.88 -4.37 -9.65
N SER A 21 -1.51 -3.10 -9.46
CA SER A 21 -1.21 -2.17 -10.55
C SER A 21 0.08 -2.57 -11.28
N LEU A 22 1.13 -3.00 -10.54
CA LEU A 22 2.40 -3.47 -11.09
C LEU A 22 2.20 -4.71 -11.98
N THR A 23 1.54 -5.74 -11.45
CA THR A 23 1.31 -7.01 -12.18
C THR A 23 0.32 -6.81 -13.33
N GLY A 24 -0.74 -6.02 -13.11
CA GLY A 24 -1.75 -5.73 -14.13
C GLY A 24 -1.16 -4.99 -15.34
N LEU A 25 -0.42 -3.90 -15.12
CA LEU A 25 0.23 -3.20 -16.23
C LEU A 25 1.27 -4.10 -16.92
N GLY A 26 2.07 -4.83 -16.15
CA GLY A 26 3.05 -5.76 -16.71
C GLY A 26 2.42 -6.85 -17.56
N TYR A 27 1.26 -7.36 -17.15
CA TYR A 27 0.49 -8.35 -17.92
C TYR A 27 -0.01 -7.77 -19.24
N ALA A 28 -0.62 -6.59 -19.21
CA ALA A 28 -1.13 -5.91 -20.41
C ALA A 28 0.00 -5.58 -21.41
N LEU A 29 1.15 -5.10 -20.94
CA LEU A 29 2.29 -4.83 -21.79
C LEU A 29 2.84 -6.09 -22.48
N ARG A 30 2.85 -7.24 -21.79
CA ARG A 30 3.21 -8.55 -22.42
C ARG A 30 2.22 -8.95 -23.49
N GLN A 31 0.92 -8.76 -23.27
CA GLN A 31 -0.09 -9.01 -24.32
C GLN A 31 0.14 -8.14 -25.57
N MET A 32 0.69 -6.94 -25.41
CA MET A 32 1.04 -6.02 -26.50
C MET A 32 2.41 -6.32 -27.14
N GLY A 33 3.08 -7.41 -26.76
CA GLY A 33 4.37 -7.85 -27.32
C GLY A 33 5.58 -7.13 -26.75
N GLN A 34 5.47 -6.48 -25.59
CA GLN A 34 6.60 -5.91 -24.86
C GLN A 34 7.14 -6.92 -23.84
N GLU A 35 8.36 -6.70 -23.34
CA GLU A 35 9.02 -7.56 -22.37
C GLU A 35 9.29 -6.78 -21.05
N PRO A 36 8.24 -6.49 -20.25
CA PRO A 36 8.41 -5.75 -19.00
C PRO A 36 9.12 -6.59 -17.94
N THR A 37 10.05 -5.95 -17.22
CA THR A 37 10.57 -6.44 -15.94
C THR A 37 9.76 -5.80 -14.81
N LEU A 38 9.27 -6.62 -13.87
CA LEU A 38 8.54 -6.17 -12.69
C LEU A 38 9.45 -6.22 -11.48
N ALA A 39 9.56 -5.13 -10.73
CA ALA A 39 10.47 -5.05 -9.59
C ALA A 39 9.84 -4.33 -8.38
N CYS A 40 10.23 -4.77 -7.19
CA CYS A 40 9.95 -4.12 -5.92
C CYS A 40 11.16 -4.29 -5.01
N SER A 41 11.60 -3.23 -4.34
CA SER A 41 12.76 -3.30 -3.43
C SER A 41 12.54 -4.22 -2.24
N ASP A 42 11.30 -4.32 -1.78
CA ASP A 42 10.93 -5.18 -0.66
C ASP A 42 10.32 -6.50 -1.15
N PRO A 43 10.43 -7.57 -0.36
CA PRO A 43 9.77 -8.83 -0.68
C PRO A 43 8.25 -8.67 -0.69
N ILE A 44 7.62 -9.29 -1.67
CA ILE A 44 6.16 -9.35 -1.74
C ILE A 44 5.67 -10.38 -0.71
N SER A 45 4.68 -10.00 0.07
CA SER A 45 4.08 -10.90 1.05
C SER A 45 3.37 -12.08 0.37
N ASP A 46 3.52 -13.29 0.91
CA ASP A 46 2.79 -14.51 0.50
C ASP A 46 1.26 -14.34 0.51
N HIS A 47 0.79 -13.29 1.18
CA HIS A 47 -0.60 -12.88 1.18
C HIS A 47 -1.13 -12.59 -0.24
N PHE A 48 -0.26 -12.14 -1.14
CA PHE A 48 -0.55 -11.80 -2.52
C PHE A 48 -0.24 -12.91 -3.52
N ASP A 49 0.13 -14.12 -3.08
CA ASP A 49 0.45 -15.26 -3.94
C ASP A 49 -0.66 -15.64 -4.94
N TYR A 50 -1.89 -15.20 -4.69
CA TYR A 50 -3.04 -15.42 -5.56
C TYR A 50 -3.08 -14.49 -6.78
N ILE A 51 -2.30 -13.40 -6.79
CA ILE A 51 -2.29 -12.42 -7.89
C ILE A 51 -1.50 -12.99 -9.07
N PRO A 52 -2.09 -13.03 -10.28
CA PRO A 52 -1.38 -13.47 -11.47
C PRO A 52 -0.09 -12.68 -11.70
N GLY A 53 1.00 -13.39 -11.96
CA GLY A 53 2.30 -12.78 -12.26
C GLY A 53 3.11 -12.30 -11.04
N VAL A 54 2.59 -12.34 -9.82
CA VAL A 54 3.29 -11.87 -8.61
C VAL A 54 4.67 -12.50 -8.42
N LYS A 55 4.82 -13.79 -8.74
CA LYS A 55 6.10 -14.52 -8.61
C LYS A 55 7.17 -14.10 -9.62
N SER A 56 6.82 -13.28 -10.62
CA SER A 56 7.78 -12.72 -11.57
C SER A 56 8.37 -11.38 -11.11
N ILE A 57 7.93 -10.85 -9.96
CA ILE A 57 8.47 -9.63 -9.39
C ILE A 57 9.85 -9.92 -8.77
N VAL A 58 10.86 -9.18 -9.22
CA VAL A 58 12.23 -9.31 -8.72
C VAL A 58 12.53 -8.22 -7.68
N GLN A 59 13.39 -8.54 -6.70
CA GLN A 59 13.79 -7.58 -5.67
C GLN A 59 15.04 -6.80 -6.04
N ASP A 60 15.84 -7.30 -7.00
CA ASP A 60 17.03 -6.65 -7.47
C ASP A 60 17.22 -6.89 -8.98
N ILE A 61 17.97 -6.02 -9.60
CA ILE A 61 18.27 -6.05 -11.03
C ILE A 61 19.77 -5.97 -11.18
N ASP A 62 20.37 -6.90 -11.94
CA ASP A 62 21.80 -6.85 -12.24
C ASP A 62 22.17 -5.47 -12.83
N LYS A 63 23.15 -4.81 -12.22
CA LYS A 63 23.65 -3.49 -12.66
C LYS A 63 24.03 -3.44 -14.14
N ARG A 64 24.41 -4.60 -14.73
CA ARG A 64 24.69 -4.72 -16.16
C ARG A 64 23.44 -4.64 -17.02
N SER A 65 22.27 -4.95 -16.44
CA SER A 65 20.97 -4.95 -17.14
C SER A 65 20.32 -3.56 -17.17
N HIS A 66 20.79 -2.59 -16.36
CA HIS A 66 20.20 -1.25 -16.30
C HIS A 66 20.26 -0.51 -17.64
N SER A 67 21.30 -0.72 -18.44
CA SER A 67 21.49 -0.10 -19.75
C SER A 67 20.54 -0.65 -20.83
N PHE A 68 19.79 -1.71 -20.54
CA PHE A 68 18.85 -2.33 -21.49
C PHE A 68 17.43 -1.77 -21.37
N PHE A 69 17.09 -1.17 -20.23
CA PHE A 69 15.74 -0.59 -20.07
C PHE A 69 15.63 0.70 -20.87
N ASP A 70 14.52 0.82 -21.60
CA ASP A 70 14.22 1.97 -22.44
C ASP A 70 13.13 2.88 -21.85
N LEU A 71 12.49 2.46 -20.72
CA LEU A 71 11.50 3.20 -19.95
C LEU A 71 11.48 2.66 -18.52
N VAL A 72 11.36 3.55 -17.54
CA VAL A 72 10.99 3.21 -16.16
C VAL A 72 9.56 3.66 -15.91
N ILE A 73 8.74 2.80 -15.32
CA ILE A 73 7.37 3.13 -14.90
C ILE A 73 7.28 2.93 -13.38
N ALA A 74 7.14 4.03 -12.64
CA ALA A 74 6.86 3.99 -11.21
C ALA A 74 5.35 3.94 -10.99
N LEU A 75 4.88 2.95 -10.25
CA LEU A 75 3.47 2.70 -9.97
C LEU A 75 3.20 2.84 -8.47
N ASP A 76 2.17 3.60 -8.13
CA ASP A 76 1.70 3.77 -6.76
C ASP A 76 2.77 4.36 -5.82
N CYS A 77 3.54 5.30 -6.33
CA CYS A 77 4.65 5.94 -5.65
C CYS A 77 4.40 7.42 -5.46
N SER A 78 4.04 7.84 -4.26
CA SER A 78 3.84 9.25 -3.92
C SER A 78 5.13 10.09 -3.85
N ASP A 79 6.30 9.47 -3.90
CA ASP A 79 7.63 10.11 -3.91
C ASP A 79 8.63 9.14 -4.53
N ILE A 80 9.65 9.67 -5.20
CA ILE A 80 10.72 8.88 -5.83
C ILE A 80 11.47 7.96 -4.85
N LYS A 81 11.60 8.37 -3.59
CA LYS A 81 12.26 7.57 -2.55
C LYS A 81 11.46 6.29 -2.22
N ARG A 82 10.19 6.29 -2.51
CA ARG A 82 9.31 5.13 -2.28
C ARG A 82 9.65 3.94 -3.19
N ILE A 83 10.32 4.13 -4.32
CA ILE A 83 10.83 3.00 -5.12
C ILE A 83 12.06 2.30 -4.51
N GLY A 84 12.46 2.71 -3.29
CA GLY A 84 13.54 2.08 -2.53
C GLY A 84 14.92 2.25 -3.19
N HIS A 85 15.75 1.20 -3.18
CA HIS A 85 17.11 1.26 -3.74
C HIS A 85 17.12 1.53 -5.26
N PHE A 86 16.04 1.27 -5.98
CA PHE A 86 15.92 1.60 -7.39
C PHE A 86 16.04 3.11 -7.66
N ALA A 87 15.66 3.98 -6.70
CA ALA A 87 15.84 5.41 -6.83
C ALA A 87 17.30 5.80 -7.06
N GLN A 88 18.23 5.18 -6.32
CA GLN A 88 19.66 5.46 -6.44
C GLN A 88 20.28 4.85 -7.70
N THR A 89 19.70 3.76 -8.19
CA THR A 89 20.25 2.96 -9.28
C THR A 89 19.79 3.44 -10.65
N LEU A 90 18.55 3.93 -10.75
CA LEU A 90 17.91 4.34 -12.00
C LEU A 90 18.05 5.83 -12.30
N MET A 91 18.08 6.69 -11.26
CA MET A 91 18.12 8.15 -11.43
C MET A 91 19.41 8.73 -12.04
N PRO A 92 20.60 8.11 -11.93
CA PRO A 92 21.77 8.60 -12.67
C PRO A 92 21.72 8.31 -14.17
N GLY A 93 20.76 7.47 -14.63
CA GLY A 93 20.60 7.12 -16.05
C GLY A 93 19.64 8.09 -16.75
N ASN A 94 19.86 8.35 -18.04
CA ASN A 94 18.95 9.11 -18.89
C ASN A 94 17.78 8.26 -19.39
N ILE A 95 17.25 7.34 -18.55
CA ILE A 95 16.10 6.52 -18.92
C ILE A 95 14.82 7.32 -18.58
N PRO A 96 13.91 7.52 -19.55
CA PRO A 96 12.65 8.22 -19.28
C PRO A 96 11.86 7.57 -18.13
N LEU A 97 11.29 8.39 -17.25
CA LEU A 97 10.50 7.98 -16.11
C LEU A 97 9.03 8.39 -16.26
N LEU A 98 8.15 7.41 -16.32
CA LEU A 98 6.70 7.61 -16.21
C LEU A 98 6.27 7.31 -14.76
N ASN A 99 5.58 8.27 -14.14
CA ASN A 99 4.95 8.05 -12.84
C ASN A 99 3.44 7.89 -13.02
N ILE A 100 2.86 6.78 -12.54
CA ILE A 100 1.42 6.51 -12.52
C ILE A 100 1.00 6.36 -11.06
N ASP A 101 0.11 7.25 -10.58
CA ASP A 101 -0.21 7.32 -9.16
C ASP A 101 -1.59 7.95 -8.92
N HIS A 102 -2.13 7.79 -7.72
CA HIS A 102 -3.37 8.43 -7.28
C HIS A 102 -3.20 9.27 -6.01
N HIS A 103 -2.02 9.33 -5.43
CA HIS A 103 -1.79 10.06 -4.17
C HIS A 103 -1.85 11.58 -4.38
N PRO A 104 -2.68 12.32 -3.61
CA PRO A 104 -2.76 13.79 -3.72
C PRO A 104 -1.46 14.51 -3.31
N THR A 105 -0.56 13.81 -2.61
CA THR A 105 0.74 14.35 -2.17
C THR A 105 1.87 14.13 -3.18
N ASN A 106 1.57 13.52 -4.34
CA ASN A 106 2.58 13.24 -5.37
C ASN A 106 3.12 14.56 -5.97
N PRO A 107 4.45 14.81 -5.94
CA PRO A 107 5.07 16.01 -6.48
C PRO A 107 5.27 15.97 -8.01
N SER A 108 4.75 14.97 -8.71
CA SER A 108 4.94 14.77 -10.16
C SER A 108 6.42 14.62 -10.52
N PHE A 109 7.09 13.65 -9.91
CA PHE A 109 8.55 13.47 -10.00
C PHE A 109 9.04 12.79 -11.29
N GLY A 110 8.15 12.26 -12.13
CA GLY A 110 8.50 11.64 -13.41
C GLY A 110 8.69 12.66 -14.54
N ASP A 111 9.37 12.25 -15.62
CA ASP A 111 9.40 13.03 -16.88
C ASP A 111 8.01 13.15 -17.50
N VAL A 112 7.19 12.09 -17.31
CA VAL A 112 5.76 12.08 -17.62
C VAL A 112 5.02 11.61 -16.38
N ASN A 113 3.90 12.29 -16.04
CA ASN A 113 3.13 11.98 -14.85
C ASN A 113 1.66 11.77 -15.22
N LEU A 114 1.14 10.60 -14.87
CA LEU A 114 -0.28 10.25 -14.93
C LEU A 114 -0.77 10.10 -13.48
N VAL A 115 -1.01 11.24 -12.83
CA VAL A 115 -1.43 11.29 -11.43
C VAL A 115 -2.87 11.78 -11.35
N ASP A 116 -3.76 10.95 -10.80
CA ASP A 116 -5.16 11.29 -10.61
C ASP A 116 -5.60 11.09 -9.17
N SER A 117 -5.58 12.16 -8.38
CA SER A 117 -5.97 12.14 -6.97
C SER A 117 -7.47 11.93 -6.72
N GLN A 118 -8.30 11.88 -7.75
CA GLN A 118 -9.71 11.53 -7.65
C GLN A 118 -9.97 10.04 -7.86
N ALA A 119 -8.97 9.31 -8.39
CA ALA A 119 -9.06 7.87 -8.51
C ALA A 119 -9.00 7.20 -7.13
N SER A 120 -9.70 6.09 -6.98
CA SER A 120 -9.71 5.30 -5.74
C SER A 120 -8.41 4.58 -5.47
N SER A 121 -7.63 4.32 -6.52
CA SER A 121 -6.40 3.52 -6.50
C SER A 121 -5.58 3.74 -7.77
N THR A 122 -4.30 3.43 -7.74
CA THR A 122 -3.45 3.41 -8.93
C THR A 122 -3.92 2.35 -9.94
N ALA A 123 -4.47 1.23 -9.48
CA ALA A 123 -5.06 0.21 -10.36
C ALA A 123 -6.25 0.76 -11.17
N GLU A 124 -7.06 1.66 -10.62
CA GLU A 124 -8.11 2.35 -11.38
C GLU A 124 -7.51 3.26 -12.47
N VAL A 125 -6.43 3.99 -12.18
CA VAL A 125 -5.72 4.81 -13.15
C VAL A 125 -5.16 3.94 -14.28
N VAL A 126 -4.54 2.81 -13.93
CA VAL A 126 -4.03 1.83 -14.90
C VAL A 126 -5.16 1.26 -15.76
N LEU A 127 -6.31 0.89 -15.17
CA LEU A 127 -7.46 0.40 -15.95
C LEU A 127 -7.87 1.42 -17.02
N ARG A 128 -8.04 2.67 -16.64
CA ARG A 128 -8.41 3.75 -17.58
C ARG A 128 -7.34 3.97 -18.66
N LEU A 129 -6.06 3.89 -18.31
CA LEU A 129 -4.98 3.95 -19.29
C LEU A 129 -5.09 2.79 -20.30
N LEU A 130 -5.29 1.56 -19.84
CA LEU A 130 -5.39 0.38 -20.69
C LEU A 130 -6.62 0.42 -21.62
N GLU A 131 -7.72 1.01 -21.17
CA GLU A 131 -8.90 1.26 -22.00
C GLU A 131 -8.59 2.21 -23.17
N HIS A 132 -7.80 3.28 -22.93
CA HIS A 132 -7.36 4.18 -23.99
C HIS A 132 -6.34 3.54 -24.94
N MET A 133 -5.72 2.46 -24.53
CA MET A 133 -4.78 1.68 -25.36
C MET A 133 -5.47 0.51 -26.09
N ASP A 134 -6.80 0.37 -25.97
CA ASP A 134 -7.59 -0.73 -26.51
C ASP A 134 -7.06 -2.14 -26.08
N ALA A 135 -6.53 -2.22 -24.84
CA ALA A 135 -6.00 -3.47 -24.30
C ALA A 135 -7.11 -4.50 -24.06
N SER A 136 -6.80 -5.77 -24.35
CA SER A 136 -7.71 -6.87 -24.08
C SER A 136 -7.77 -7.18 -22.58
N LEU A 137 -8.95 -7.11 -22.00
CA LEU A 137 -9.19 -7.38 -20.59
C LEU A 137 -9.61 -8.84 -20.41
N ASP A 138 -8.72 -9.67 -19.88
CA ASP A 138 -8.99 -11.06 -19.51
C ASP A 138 -9.06 -11.24 -17.97
N ALA A 139 -9.30 -12.48 -17.53
CA ALA A 139 -9.50 -12.78 -16.09
C ALA A 139 -8.26 -12.52 -15.25
N ASP A 140 -7.05 -12.73 -15.76
CA ASP A 140 -5.80 -12.52 -15.03
C ASP A 140 -5.53 -11.02 -14.83
N LEU A 141 -5.60 -10.24 -15.91
CA LEU A 141 -5.48 -8.79 -15.86
C LEU A 141 -6.55 -8.17 -14.95
N ALA A 142 -7.79 -8.63 -15.10
CA ALA A 142 -8.90 -8.17 -14.28
C ALA A 142 -8.71 -8.49 -12.79
N THR A 143 -8.15 -9.67 -12.47
CA THR A 143 -7.84 -10.05 -11.08
C THR A 143 -6.77 -9.14 -10.48
N CYS A 144 -5.70 -8.84 -11.23
CA CYS A 144 -4.66 -7.90 -10.78
C CYS A 144 -5.26 -6.52 -10.43
N LEU A 145 -5.98 -5.92 -11.37
CA LEU A 145 -6.50 -4.56 -11.19
C LEU A 145 -7.63 -4.49 -10.14
N LEU A 146 -8.52 -5.49 -10.08
CA LEU A 146 -9.56 -5.52 -9.05
C LEU A 146 -8.96 -5.71 -7.65
N THR A 147 -7.81 -6.39 -7.53
CA THR A 147 -7.09 -6.49 -6.25
C THR A 147 -6.66 -5.12 -5.75
N GLY A 148 -6.08 -4.28 -6.61
CA GLY A 148 -5.69 -2.92 -6.24
C GLY A 148 -6.90 -2.08 -5.78
N ILE A 149 -7.97 -2.07 -6.57
CA ILE A 149 -9.20 -1.34 -6.21
C ILE A 149 -9.77 -1.84 -4.87
N VAL A 150 -9.85 -3.14 -4.64
CA VAL A 150 -10.36 -3.73 -3.39
C VAL A 150 -9.47 -3.40 -2.20
N SER A 151 -8.16 -3.39 -2.39
CA SER A 151 -7.19 -3.04 -1.35
C SER A 151 -7.39 -1.61 -0.86
N ASP A 152 -7.31 -0.65 -1.75
CA ASP A 152 -7.33 0.78 -1.41
C ASP A 152 -8.69 1.30 -1.00
N THR A 153 -9.75 0.70 -1.54
CA THR A 153 -11.12 1.00 -1.09
C THR A 153 -11.54 0.21 0.14
N ARG A 154 -10.66 -0.65 0.67
CA ARG A 154 -11.00 -1.57 1.78
C ARG A 154 -12.32 -2.31 1.52
N GLY A 155 -12.44 -2.86 0.30
CA GLY A 155 -13.66 -3.55 -0.12
C GLY A 155 -14.84 -2.61 -0.35
N PHE A 156 -14.59 -1.46 -0.97
CA PHE A 156 -15.60 -0.43 -1.29
C PHE A 156 -16.22 0.25 -0.05
N SER A 157 -15.44 0.42 1.02
CA SER A 157 -15.90 1.02 2.28
C SER A 157 -15.28 2.38 2.59
N THR A 158 -14.43 2.93 1.72
CA THR A 158 -13.80 4.23 1.89
C THR A 158 -14.58 5.35 1.21
N SER A 159 -14.36 6.59 1.62
CA SER A 159 -15.12 7.77 1.13
C SER A 159 -14.82 8.17 -0.31
N ASN A 160 -13.74 7.65 -0.90
CA ASN A 160 -13.36 7.86 -2.31
C ASN A 160 -14.03 6.86 -3.28
N VAL A 161 -14.92 5.99 -2.79
CA VAL A 161 -15.71 5.10 -3.64
C VAL A 161 -16.80 5.88 -4.34
N THR A 162 -16.76 5.89 -5.66
CA THR A 162 -17.70 6.56 -6.56
C THR A 162 -18.45 5.55 -7.43
N THR A 163 -19.44 6.02 -8.19
CA THR A 163 -20.10 5.18 -9.22
C THR A 163 -19.11 4.68 -10.27
N GLN A 164 -18.12 5.50 -10.64
CA GLN A 164 -17.06 5.14 -11.59
C GLN A 164 -16.21 3.97 -11.09
N VAL A 165 -15.84 3.98 -9.80
CA VAL A 165 -15.13 2.86 -9.15
C VAL A 165 -15.96 1.58 -9.20
N MET A 166 -17.27 1.67 -8.92
CA MET A 166 -18.17 0.50 -8.98
C MET A 166 -18.35 -0.02 -10.41
N GLU A 167 -18.42 0.88 -11.39
CA GLU A 167 -18.46 0.52 -12.82
C GLU A 167 -17.16 -0.16 -13.26
N ALA A 168 -15.99 0.35 -12.83
CA ALA A 168 -14.69 -0.29 -13.04
C ALA A 168 -14.65 -1.71 -12.46
N ALA A 169 -15.07 -1.86 -11.20
CA ALA A 169 -15.14 -3.17 -10.55
C ALA A 169 -16.08 -4.14 -11.29
N LEU A 170 -17.26 -3.67 -11.71
CA LEU A 170 -18.22 -4.47 -12.48
C LEU A 170 -17.63 -4.94 -13.82
N ARG A 171 -16.86 -4.09 -14.51
CA ARG A 171 -16.19 -4.46 -15.77
C ARG A 171 -15.11 -5.51 -15.53
N LEU A 172 -14.30 -5.36 -14.48
CA LEU A 172 -13.29 -6.34 -14.10
C LEU A 172 -13.91 -7.70 -13.72
N MET A 173 -15.05 -7.68 -12.99
CA MET A 173 -15.80 -8.91 -12.70
C MET A 173 -16.37 -9.56 -13.96
N ARG A 174 -16.87 -8.77 -14.91
CA ARG A 174 -17.34 -9.30 -16.21
C ARG A 174 -16.23 -9.90 -17.05
N ALA A 175 -15.00 -9.42 -16.89
CA ALA A 175 -13.80 -9.99 -17.50
C ALA A 175 -13.31 -11.28 -16.81
N GLY A 176 -13.91 -11.67 -15.68
CA GLY A 176 -13.63 -12.94 -15.01
C GLY A 176 -13.00 -12.82 -13.61
N ALA A 177 -12.72 -11.62 -13.11
CA ALA A 177 -12.22 -11.44 -11.75
C ALA A 177 -13.27 -11.83 -10.70
N SER A 178 -12.87 -12.60 -9.69
CA SER A 178 -13.76 -13.02 -8.60
C SER A 178 -13.65 -12.09 -7.40
N LEU A 179 -14.55 -11.12 -7.27
CA LEU A 179 -14.57 -10.21 -6.12
C LEU A 179 -14.60 -10.94 -4.76
N PRO A 180 -15.42 -11.99 -4.53
CA PRO A 180 -15.40 -12.71 -3.26
C PRO A 180 -14.05 -13.35 -2.94
N TYR A 181 -13.39 -13.92 -3.96
CA TYR A 181 -12.06 -14.53 -3.81
C TYR A 181 -10.99 -13.47 -3.47
N ILE A 182 -10.98 -12.35 -4.21
CA ILE A 182 -10.06 -11.23 -3.99
C ILE A 182 -10.28 -10.63 -2.59
N ALA A 183 -11.53 -10.31 -2.24
CA ALA A 183 -11.85 -9.73 -0.93
C ALA A 183 -11.44 -10.64 0.23
N TYR A 184 -11.65 -11.95 0.11
CA TYR A 184 -11.19 -12.91 1.11
C TYR A 184 -9.67 -12.88 1.27
N HIS A 185 -8.92 -12.94 0.18
CA HIS A 185 -7.46 -12.95 0.22
C HIS A 185 -6.86 -11.61 0.63
N THR A 186 -7.40 -10.49 0.14
CA THR A 186 -6.87 -9.14 0.42
C THR A 186 -7.23 -8.64 1.82
N LEU A 187 -8.46 -8.87 2.27
CA LEU A 187 -8.98 -8.20 3.47
C LEU A 187 -9.13 -9.14 4.68
N ASN A 188 -9.49 -10.40 4.45
CA ASN A 188 -9.95 -11.28 5.52
C ASN A 188 -8.94 -12.37 5.89
N ARG A 189 -8.09 -12.80 4.95
CA ARG A 189 -7.12 -13.86 5.23
C ARG A 189 -6.00 -13.33 6.14
N ARG A 190 -5.77 -14.02 7.25
CA ARG A 190 -4.69 -13.75 8.22
C ARG A 190 -3.95 -15.03 8.54
N SER A 191 -2.65 -14.94 8.80
CA SER A 191 -1.92 -16.08 9.35
C SER A 191 -2.37 -16.38 10.76
N THR A 192 -2.26 -17.63 11.19
CA THR A 192 -2.57 -18.01 12.58
C THR A 192 -1.72 -17.20 13.57
N THR A 193 -0.45 -16.97 13.26
CA THR A 193 0.45 -16.17 14.10
C THR A 193 0.02 -14.70 14.20
N ALA A 194 -0.53 -14.11 13.13
CA ALA A 194 -1.12 -12.77 13.17
C ALA A 194 -2.36 -12.73 14.09
N ILE A 195 -3.24 -13.74 14.02
CA ILE A 195 -4.42 -13.84 14.89
C ILE A 195 -3.99 -13.98 16.36
N LEU A 196 -2.99 -14.80 16.65
CA LEU A 196 -2.46 -14.97 18.00
C LEU A 196 -1.78 -13.69 18.51
N LEU A 197 -1.07 -12.97 17.64
CA LEU A 197 -0.49 -11.65 17.93
C LEU A 197 -1.58 -10.64 18.31
N TRP A 198 -2.67 -10.61 17.53
CA TRP A 198 -3.83 -9.76 17.86
C TRP A 198 -4.41 -10.13 19.23
N GLY A 199 -4.55 -11.42 19.54
CA GLY A 199 -5.02 -11.86 20.85
C GLY A 199 -4.17 -11.28 21.99
N ALA A 200 -2.84 -11.35 21.88
CA ALA A 200 -1.93 -10.79 22.88
C ALA A 200 -2.00 -9.25 22.98
N ALA A 201 -2.14 -8.56 21.84
CA ALA A 201 -2.23 -7.10 21.81
C ALA A 201 -3.61 -6.58 22.26
N LEU A 202 -4.69 -7.28 21.95
CA LEU A 202 -6.05 -6.90 22.34
C LEU A 202 -6.27 -6.96 23.86
N ASP A 203 -5.55 -7.81 24.58
CA ASP A 203 -5.59 -7.86 26.05
C ASP A 203 -5.06 -6.57 26.71
N THR A 204 -4.29 -5.78 25.98
CA THR A 204 -3.69 -4.51 26.47
C THR A 204 -4.33 -3.25 25.87
N VAL A 205 -5.47 -3.39 25.19
CA VAL A 205 -6.18 -2.26 24.57
C VAL A 205 -6.61 -1.25 25.64
N GLN A 206 -6.40 0.00 25.34
CA GLN A 206 -6.86 1.14 26.13
C GLN A 206 -7.70 2.07 25.25
N ILE A 207 -8.65 2.77 25.88
CA ILE A 207 -9.45 3.81 25.24
C ILE A 207 -9.57 5.02 26.18
N GLU A 208 -9.26 6.20 25.68
CA GLU A 208 -9.40 7.47 26.40
C GLU A 208 -9.60 8.59 25.37
N ASP A 209 -10.46 9.55 25.69
CA ASP A 209 -10.76 10.70 24.82
C ASP A 209 -11.09 10.30 23.36
N ARG A 210 -11.83 9.20 23.18
CA ARG A 210 -12.22 8.63 21.87
C ARG A 210 -11.02 8.16 21.02
N VAL A 211 -9.84 8.01 21.63
CA VAL A 211 -8.68 7.34 21.02
C VAL A 211 -8.57 5.94 21.60
N ILE A 212 -8.56 4.92 20.74
CA ILE A 212 -8.28 3.53 21.11
C ILE A 212 -6.86 3.17 20.69
N TRP A 213 -6.10 2.54 21.59
CA TRP A 213 -4.74 2.13 21.24
C TRP A 213 -4.30 0.86 21.94
N THR A 214 -3.29 0.23 21.36
CA THR A 214 -2.56 -0.88 21.96
C THR A 214 -1.11 -0.90 21.48
N SER A 215 -0.33 -1.82 22.00
CA SER A 215 1.05 -2.03 21.60
C SER A 215 1.33 -3.48 21.23
N ILE A 216 2.20 -3.65 20.27
CA ILE A 216 2.80 -4.93 19.89
C ILE A 216 4.27 -4.86 20.28
N THR A 217 4.62 -5.61 21.33
CA THR A 217 6.00 -5.70 21.81
C THR A 217 6.77 -6.82 21.12
N GLN A 218 8.10 -6.75 21.17
CA GLN A 218 8.96 -7.83 20.69
C GLN A 218 8.70 -9.17 21.43
N ASN A 219 8.32 -9.09 22.71
CA ASN A 219 7.96 -10.29 23.48
C ASN A 219 6.68 -10.94 22.94
N MET A 220 5.64 -10.17 22.62
CA MET A 220 4.41 -10.68 22.01
C MET A 220 4.72 -11.37 20.67
N ARG A 221 5.52 -10.74 19.81
CA ARG A 221 5.92 -11.31 18.51
C ARG A 221 6.63 -12.65 18.69
N ARG A 222 7.64 -12.71 19.58
CA ARG A 222 8.40 -13.93 19.87
C ARG A 222 7.54 -15.04 20.45
N SER A 223 6.62 -14.71 21.36
CA SER A 223 5.77 -15.72 22.03
C SER A 223 4.84 -16.45 21.05
N VAL A 224 4.42 -15.80 19.95
CA VAL A 224 3.51 -16.38 18.95
C VAL A 224 4.23 -16.78 17.65
N GLY A 225 5.54 -16.54 17.53
CA GLY A 225 6.31 -16.84 16.33
C GLY A 225 5.94 -15.96 15.12
N TYR A 226 5.47 -14.72 15.34
CA TYR A 226 5.14 -13.80 14.26
C TYR A 226 6.38 -13.13 13.67
N VAL A 227 6.66 -13.40 12.40
CA VAL A 227 7.83 -12.87 11.68
C VAL A 227 7.48 -11.70 10.74
N GLY A 228 6.21 -11.37 10.56
CA GLY A 228 5.77 -10.27 9.70
C GLY A 228 6.16 -8.89 10.25
N ASN A 229 6.10 -7.88 9.41
CA ASN A 229 6.30 -6.48 9.79
C ASN A 229 4.97 -5.81 10.18
N GLY A 230 5.05 -4.70 10.95
CA GLY A 230 3.89 -3.89 11.32
C GLY A 230 2.92 -4.57 12.29
N ASP A 231 1.70 -4.06 12.31
CA ASP A 231 0.62 -4.41 13.23
C ASP A 231 -0.30 -5.53 12.71
N ALA A 232 0.01 -6.15 11.59
CA ALA A 232 -0.84 -7.15 10.92
C ALA A 232 -2.27 -6.66 10.60
N GLY A 233 -2.47 -5.35 10.47
CA GLY A 233 -3.77 -4.70 10.21
C GLY A 233 -4.61 -4.45 11.49
N LEU A 234 -4.03 -4.54 12.67
CA LEU A 234 -4.73 -4.35 13.94
C LEU A 234 -5.30 -2.93 14.10
N ALA A 235 -4.59 -1.89 13.68
CA ALA A 235 -5.09 -0.52 13.71
C ALA A 235 -6.41 -0.37 12.92
N SER A 236 -6.51 -1.05 11.78
CA SER A 236 -7.72 -1.07 10.97
C SER A 236 -8.87 -1.84 11.61
N PHE A 237 -8.58 -2.80 12.48
CA PHE A 237 -9.58 -3.47 13.29
C PHE A 237 -10.02 -2.59 14.48
N LEU A 238 -9.09 -1.97 15.19
CA LEU A 238 -9.40 -1.16 16.37
C LEU A 238 -10.31 0.03 16.07
N ILE A 239 -10.17 0.68 14.89
CA ILE A 239 -11.02 1.82 14.52
C ILE A 239 -12.49 1.43 14.33
N SER A 240 -12.83 0.15 14.27
CA SER A 240 -14.22 -0.31 14.23
C SER A 240 -14.94 -0.20 15.60
N ALA A 241 -14.23 0.15 16.66
CA ALA A 241 -14.83 0.37 17.97
C ALA A 241 -15.76 1.60 17.96
N ALA A 242 -17.02 1.42 18.31
CA ALA A 242 -18.04 2.48 18.23
C ALA A 242 -17.72 3.75 19.04
N GLN A 243 -16.86 3.63 20.05
CA GLN A 243 -16.46 4.73 20.93
C GLN A 243 -15.19 5.45 20.45
N ALA A 244 -14.58 5.03 19.35
CA ALA A 244 -13.30 5.55 18.87
C ALA A 244 -13.48 6.43 17.63
N ASP A 245 -12.81 7.58 17.64
CA ASP A 245 -12.62 8.44 16.47
C ASP A 245 -11.25 8.25 15.85
N ALA A 246 -10.28 7.77 16.63
CA ALA A 246 -8.96 7.39 16.16
C ALA A 246 -8.48 6.10 16.81
N ALA A 247 -7.70 5.33 16.08
CA ALA A 247 -7.03 4.12 16.54
C ALA A 247 -5.53 4.18 16.29
N VAL A 248 -4.74 3.73 17.25
CA VAL A 248 -3.28 3.72 17.17
C VAL A 248 -2.74 2.35 17.59
N VAL A 249 -1.81 1.82 16.82
CA VAL A 249 -1.01 0.65 17.21
C VAL A 249 0.46 1.03 17.20
N PHE A 250 1.10 0.84 18.33
CA PHE A 250 2.53 1.04 18.52
C PHE A 250 3.26 -0.30 18.39
N VAL A 251 4.23 -0.41 17.49
CA VAL A 251 4.95 -1.65 17.23
C VAL A 251 6.43 -1.47 17.54
N GLU A 252 6.93 -2.18 18.54
CA GLU A 252 8.37 -2.21 18.81
C GLU A 252 9.12 -2.91 17.67
N ARG A 253 10.17 -2.27 17.18
CA ARG A 253 11.10 -2.80 16.19
C ARG A 253 12.35 -3.38 16.85
N GLU A 254 13.06 -4.27 16.15
CA GLU A 254 14.29 -4.90 16.66
C GLU A 254 15.43 -3.90 16.90
N ASP A 255 15.47 -2.82 16.13
CA ASP A 255 16.43 -1.72 16.28
C ASP A 255 16.12 -0.76 17.45
N GLY A 256 15.07 -1.04 18.23
CA GLY A 256 14.61 -0.21 19.34
C GLY A 256 13.74 0.96 18.93
N SER A 257 13.47 1.15 17.65
CA SER A 257 12.48 2.13 17.17
C SER A 257 11.05 1.65 17.40
N VAL A 258 10.09 2.57 17.27
CA VAL A 258 8.67 2.30 17.40
C VAL A 258 7.96 2.74 16.12
N GLU A 259 7.40 1.81 15.38
CA GLU A 259 6.48 2.11 14.30
C GLU A 259 5.10 2.41 14.87
N VAL A 260 4.47 3.46 14.35
CA VAL A 260 3.14 3.90 14.77
C VAL A 260 2.21 3.86 13.57
N GLY A 261 1.23 2.98 13.63
CA GLY A 261 0.14 2.91 12.67
C GLY A 261 -1.11 3.60 13.22
N MET A 262 -1.69 4.53 12.46
CA MET A 262 -2.86 5.29 12.85
C MET A 262 -4.00 5.12 11.86
N ARG A 263 -5.23 5.08 12.39
CA ARG A 263 -6.48 5.12 11.60
C ARG A 263 -7.43 6.13 12.22
N ALA A 264 -8.31 6.70 11.41
CA ALA A 264 -9.32 7.64 11.89
C ALA A 264 -10.68 7.44 11.22
N MET A 265 -11.72 7.88 11.91
CA MET A 265 -13.04 8.04 11.32
C MET A 265 -13.09 9.33 10.46
N PRO A 266 -14.03 9.42 9.48
CA PRO A 266 -14.26 10.65 8.75
C PRO A 266 -14.48 11.85 9.68
N GLY A 267 -13.80 12.97 9.37
CA GLY A 267 -13.79 14.18 10.21
C GLY A 267 -12.49 14.39 10.97
N PHE A 268 -11.61 13.39 11.03
CA PHE A 268 -10.31 13.47 11.70
C PHE A 268 -9.16 13.23 10.72
N ASP A 269 -8.01 13.86 10.96
CA ASP A 269 -6.86 13.84 10.06
C ASP A 269 -5.59 13.35 10.77
N VAL A 270 -5.37 12.04 10.72
CA VAL A 270 -4.17 11.42 11.32
C VAL A 270 -2.90 11.64 10.50
N ALA A 271 -3.02 12.04 9.21
CA ALA A 271 -1.84 12.38 8.41
C ALA A 271 -1.11 13.62 8.97
N LYS A 272 -1.85 14.60 9.45
CA LYS A 272 -1.25 15.78 10.12
C LYS A 272 -0.42 15.40 11.33
N VAL A 273 -0.89 14.43 12.12
CA VAL A 273 -0.13 13.90 13.26
C VAL A 273 1.13 13.18 12.77
N ALA A 274 0.98 12.26 11.81
CA ALA A 274 2.11 11.51 11.27
C ALA A 274 3.21 12.42 10.71
N ILE A 275 2.86 13.47 9.96
CA ILE A 275 3.79 14.43 9.36
C ILE A 275 4.61 15.15 10.45
N ARG A 276 4.02 15.54 11.60
CA ARG A 276 4.75 16.16 12.71
C ARG A 276 5.84 15.26 13.30
N PHE A 277 5.69 13.95 13.13
CA PHE A 277 6.67 12.94 13.55
C PHE A 277 7.53 12.42 12.39
N GLY A 278 7.57 13.14 11.25
CA GLY A 278 8.39 12.76 10.09
C GLY A 278 7.85 11.59 9.26
N GLY A 279 6.58 11.23 9.47
CA GLY A 279 5.86 10.23 8.72
C GLY A 279 4.94 10.81 7.64
N GLY A 280 3.89 10.08 7.28
CA GLY A 280 2.92 10.50 6.26
C GLY A 280 1.78 9.52 6.10
N GLY A 281 0.99 9.72 5.05
CA GLY A 281 -0.16 8.88 4.70
C GLY A 281 -1.36 9.71 4.27
N HIS A 282 -2.52 9.06 4.29
CA HIS A 282 -3.80 9.69 3.99
C HIS A 282 -4.50 10.20 5.27
N THR A 283 -5.47 11.08 5.09
CA THR A 283 -6.27 11.67 6.17
C THR A 283 -6.78 10.62 7.18
N LEU A 284 -7.26 9.48 6.70
CA LEU A 284 -7.85 8.43 7.56
C LEU A 284 -6.88 7.27 7.89
N ALA A 285 -5.67 7.25 7.30
CA ALA A 285 -4.69 6.17 7.47
C ALA A 285 -3.27 6.71 7.31
N ALA A 286 -2.52 6.81 8.38
CA ALA A 286 -1.16 7.36 8.37
C ALA A 286 -0.25 6.60 9.33
N GLY A 287 1.05 6.82 9.21
CA GLY A 287 2.03 6.22 10.11
C GLY A 287 3.33 7.00 10.17
N CYS A 288 4.10 6.73 11.21
CA CYS A 288 5.43 7.31 11.41
C CYS A 288 6.32 6.33 12.18
N ASN A 289 7.62 6.59 12.20
CA ASN A 289 8.57 5.87 13.02
C ASN A 289 9.21 6.84 14.03
N LEU A 290 9.26 6.44 15.29
CA LEU A 290 9.88 7.22 16.36
C LEU A 290 11.04 6.44 16.99
N PRO A 291 12.04 7.13 17.55
CA PRO A 291 12.96 6.50 18.50
C PRO A 291 12.20 5.93 19.70
N GLY A 292 12.65 4.78 20.21
CA GLY A 292 12.17 4.28 21.50
C GLY A 292 12.64 5.11 22.69
N PRO A 293 12.24 4.73 23.90
CA PRO A 293 11.47 3.56 24.24
C PRO A 293 9.96 3.69 23.95
N LEU A 294 9.25 2.55 23.92
CA LEU A 294 7.82 2.47 23.59
C LEU A 294 6.93 3.44 24.37
N MET A 295 7.12 3.54 25.68
CA MET A 295 6.33 4.44 26.55
C MET A 295 6.48 5.92 26.19
N GLU A 296 7.67 6.36 25.79
CA GLU A 296 7.90 7.75 25.36
C GLU A 296 7.24 8.02 23.99
N ALA A 297 7.35 7.10 23.06
CA ALA A 297 6.67 7.19 21.77
C ALA A 297 5.15 7.27 21.95
N GLN A 298 4.58 6.43 22.82
CA GLN A 298 3.15 6.46 23.16
C GLN A 298 2.74 7.82 23.74
N ALA A 299 3.42 8.28 24.77
CA ALA A 299 3.08 9.55 25.44
C ALA A 299 3.07 10.72 24.45
N ARG A 300 4.08 10.81 23.57
CA ARG A 300 4.22 11.89 22.58
C ARG A 300 3.09 11.86 21.54
N VAL A 301 2.85 10.70 20.94
CA VAL A 301 1.86 10.57 19.86
C VAL A 301 0.44 10.73 20.38
N LEU A 302 0.11 10.12 21.54
CA LEU A 302 -1.23 10.24 22.13
C LEU A 302 -1.54 11.67 22.58
N ALA A 303 -0.58 12.40 23.13
CA ALA A 303 -0.75 13.81 23.50
C ALA A 303 -1.06 14.68 22.27
N ASP A 304 -0.31 14.50 21.18
CA ASP A 304 -0.48 15.26 19.94
C ASP A 304 -1.80 14.91 19.22
N LEU A 305 -2.15 13.62 19.23
CA LEU A 305 -3.41 13.15 18.64
C LEU A 305 -4.62 13.73 19.39
N ARG A 306 -4.64 13.67 20.72
CA ARG A 306 -5.72 14.24 21.54
C ARG A 306 -5.87 15.76 21.34
N ALA A 307 -4.76 16.48 21.27
CA ALA A 307 -4.79 17.91 20.96
C ALA A 307 -5.41 18.19 19.58
N SER A 308 -5.15 17.31 18.60
CA SER A 308 -5.71 17.44 17.25
C SER A 308 -7.19 17.05 17.13
N LEU A 309 -7.69 16.21 18.03
CA LEU A 309 -9.11 15.81 18.07
C LEU A 309 -9.98 16.82 18.82
N SER A 310 -9.36 17.66 19.67
CA SER A 310 -10.05 18.67 20.48
C SER A 310 -10.16 20.04 19.79
N SER A 311 -9.53 20.20 18.62
CA SER A 311 -9.51 21.42 17.81
C SER A 311 -10.45 21.33 16.61
#